data_0c27ab6c7197d585415fe688a1b7de8e
#
_entry.id   0c27ab6c7197d585415fe688a1b7de8e
#
_cell.length_a   1.000
_cell.length_b   1.000
_cell.length_c   1.000
_cell.angle_alpha   90.00
_cell.angle_beta   90.00
_cell.angle_gamma   90.00
#
_symmetry.space_group_name_H-M   'P 1'
#
loop_
_entity.id
_entity.type
_entity.pdbx_description
1 polymer ?
#
loop_
_entity_poly.entity_id
_entity_poly.type
_entity_poly.pdbx_seq_one_letter_code
_entity_poly.pdbx_strand_id
1 'polypeptide(L)'
;MGCLLQAYAAQAGKLSIVIDDVGYRPHEENAVLQMPTAISVAVLPNAPHARLMATRAHSQGREVLIHMPMAPLSKQPLERDTLQPAMSSDEIQRIIRNAVNNVPYAVGMNNHMGSAMTSSLPGMQKVMQALESYRLYFLDSMTIGNSQALRASQGTGVKVIKRKVFLDDTQNEADIRVQFNRAVQLARRNGSAIAIGHPHPSTVRVLQQMLPTLPADITLVRPSDLLNEPQVDTSRPGSAQPPVTQPRNPFSGVKNCKPKRPLEPVHATRFFTVISESVSQSTLVQYFQHQWQGWGKKPFPATGD
;
A
#
# COMPACT_ATOMS: atom_id res chain seq x y z
N MET A 1 45.90 -27.53 -14.14
CA MET A 1 45.38 -26.30 -13.49
C MET A 1 43.91 -26.20 -13.82
N GLY A 2 43.00 -26.74 -12.97
CA GLY A 2 41.56 -26.73 -13.20
C GLY A 2 40.96 -25.49 -12.56
N CYS A 3 40.43 -24.55 -13.35
CA CYS A 3 39.59 -23.47 -12.84
C CYS A 3 38.25 -24.03 -12.38
N LEU A 4 38.04 -24.11 -11.09
CA LEU A 4 36.72 -24.32 -10.48
C LEU A 4 35.91 -23.01 -10.69
N LEU A 5 35.04 -23.02 -11.69
CA LEU A 5 33.98 -22.03 -11.83
C LEU A 5 32.99 -22.27 -10.67
N GLN A 6 33.11 -21.49 -9.60
CA GLN A 6 32.06 -21.36 -8.59
C GLN A 6 30.86 -20.67 -9.24
N ALA A 7 29.86 -21.45 -9.62
CA ALA A 7 28.55 -20.92 -9.97
C ALA A 7 27.94 -20.30 -8.69
N TYR A 8 27.96 -18.97 -8.58
CA TYR A 8 27.14 -18.27 -7.62
C TYR A 8 25.68 -18.56 -7.98
N ALA A 9 25.04 -19.46 -7.23
CA ALA A 9 23.60 -19.60 -7.30
C ALA A 9 22.97 -18.24 -6.97
N ALA A 10 22.36 -17.60 -7.95
CA ALA A 10 21.61 -16.36 -7.72
C ALA A 10 20.54 -16.68 -6.66
N GLN A 11 20.58 -15.96 -5.53
CA GLN A 11 19.61 -16.19 -4.46
C GLN A 11 18.21 -15.86 -5.00
N ALA A 12 17.28 -16.83 -4.88
CA ALA A 12 15.90 -16.67 -5.34
C ALA A 12 15.27 -15.44 -4.68
N GLY A 13 14.60 -14.62 -5.49
CA GLY A 13 13.86 -13.46 -4.98
C GLY A 13 12.68 -13.90 -4.13
N LYS A 14 12.44 -13.28 -2.99
CA LYS A 14 11.34 -13.61 -2.06
C LYS A 14 10.16 -12.67 -2.31
N LEU A 15 9.02 -13.21 -2.70
CA LEU A 15 7.77 -12.46 -2.88
C LEU A 15 6.80 -12.83 -1.78
N SER A 16 6.35 -11.85 -1.01
CA SER A 16 5.26 -12.01 -0.05
C SER A 16 4.01 -11.31 -0.58
N ILE A 17 2.87 -11.98 -0.50
CA ILE A 17 1.55 -11.45 -0.89
C ILE A 17 0.63 -11.52 0.32
N VAL A 18 -0.01 -10.40 0.64
CA VAL A 18 -1.01 -10.28 1.69
C VAL A 18 -2.32 -9.83 1.06
N ILE A 19 -3.41 -10.46 1.46
CA ILE A 19 -4.77 -10.07 1.05
C ILE A 19 -5.44 -9.41 2.24
N ASP A 20 -5.66 -8.10 2.12
CA ASP A 20 -6.31 -7.24 3.12
C ASP A 20 -7.84 -7.34 3.05
N ASP A 21 -8.55 -6.63 3.92
CA ASP A 21 -10.03 -6.51 3.98
C ASP A 21 -10.78 -7.84 4.11
N VAL A 22 -10.15 -8.87 4.71
CA VAL A 22 -10.77 -10.20 4.88
C VAL A 22 -11.79 -10.16 6.02
N GLY A 23 -12.93 -10.82 5.82
CA GLY A 23 -13.99 -11.00 6.81
C GLY A 23 -15.38 -10.50 6.38
N TYR A 24 -15.51 -9.88 5.19
CA TYR A 24 -16.78 -9.38 4.65
C TYR A 24 -17.27 -10.12 3.41
N ARG A 25 -16.38 -10.80 2.67
CA ARG A 25 -16.67 -11.39 1.35
C ARG A 25 -16.30 -12.88 1.31
N PRO A 26 -17.05 -13.75 2.00
CA PRO A 26 -16.66 -15.16 2.15
C PRO A 26 -16.45 -15.90 0.83
N HIS A 27 -17.12 -15.50 -0.25
CA HIS A 27 -16.98 -16.15 -1.56
C HIS A 27 -15.56 -15.93 -2.12
N GLU A 28 -15.14 -14.68 -2.26
CA GLU A 28 -13.82 -14.31 -2.78
C GLU A 28 -12.71 -14.71 -1.83
N GLU A 29 -12.95 -14.58 -0.53
CA GLU A 29 -12.00 -14.95 0.51
C GLU A 29 -11.75 -16.46 0.54
N ASN A 30 -12.77 -17.29 0.34
CA ASN A 30 -12.59 -18.73 0.19
C ASN A 30 -11.78 -19.07 -1.08
N ALA A 31 -11.94 -18.32 -2.18
CA ALA A 31 -11.11 -18.49 -3.36
C ALA A 31 -9.62 -18.15 -3.08
N VAL A 32 -9.35 -17.11 -2.27
CA VAL A 32 -8.00 -16.81 -1.77
C VAL A 32 -7.45 -17.96 -0.94
N LEU A 33 -8.26 -18.57 -0.09
CA LEU A 33 -7.85 -19.72 0.74
C LEU A 33 -7.55 -21.00 -0.07
N GLN A 34 -7.88 -21.06 -1.36
CA GLN A 34 -7.46 -22.15 -2.27
C GLN A 34 -6.10 -21.88 -2.95
N MET A 35 -5.54 -20.67 -2.82
CA MET A 35 -4.23 -20.31 -3.35
C MET A 35 -3.10 -20.89 -2.48
N PRO A 36 -1.82 -20.81 -2.89
CA PRO A 36 -0.69 -21.27 -2.07
C PRO A 36 -0.71 -20.71 -0.64
N THR A 37 -0.40 -21.54 0.35
CA THR A 37 -0.49 -21.19 1.78
C THR A 37 0.49 -20.11 2.23
N ALA A 38 1.51 -19.81 1.42
CA ALA A 38 2.41 -18.68 1.64
C ALA A 38 1.73 -17.30 1.47
N ILE A 39 0.58 -17.25 0.78
CA ILE A 39 -0.23 -16.03 0.73
C ILE A 39 -0.90 -15.83 2.07
N SER A 40 -0.64 -14.70 2.71
CA SER A 40 -1.18 -14.35 4.01
C SER A 40 -2.48 -13.57 3.89
N VAL A 41 -3.28 -13.55 4.95
CA VAL A 41 -4.53 -12.79 5.01
C VAL A 41 -4.50 -11.82 6.16
N ALA A 42 -5.00 -10.61 5.94
CA ALA A 42 -5.18 -9.61 6.98
C ALA A 42 -6.68 -9.37 7.18
N VAL A 43 -7.14 -9.63 8.40
CA VAL A 43 -8.55 -9.74 8.74
C VAL A 43 -9.01 -8.49 9.49
N LEU A 44 -10.07 -7.86 9.01
CA LEU A 44 -10.72 -6.73 9.69
C LEU A 44 -11.39 -7.22 11.00
N PRO A 45 -10.98 -6.72 12.18
CA PRO A 45 -11.36 -7.30 13.46
C PRO A 45 -12.86 -7.18 13.76
N ASN A 46 -13.55 -6.21 13.19
CA ASN A 46 -14.99 -5.99 13.38
C ASN A 46 -15.84 -6.56 12.23
N ALA A 47 -15.23 -7.25 11.26
CA ALA A 47 -15.95 -7.90 10.19
C ALA A 47 -16.78 -9.08 10.70
N PRO A 48 -17.97 -9.34 10.11
CA PRO A 48 -18.89 -10.37 10.61
C PRO A 48 -18.30 -11.79 10.58
N HIS A 49 -17.35 -12.06 9.67
CA HIS A 49 -16.71 -13.36 9.53
C HIS A 49 -15.24 -13.37 10.00
N ALA A 50 -14.78 -12.35 10.75
CA ALA A 50 -13.39 -12.19 11.16
C ALA A 50 -12.82 -13.45 11.81
N ARG A 51 -13.42 -13.94 12.87
CA ARG A 51 -12.99 -15.14 13.60
C ARG A 51 -13.00 -16.40 12.72
N LEU A 52 -14.04 -16.56 11.90
CA LEU A 52 -14.18 -17.71 11.02
C LEU A 52 -13.04 -17.74 9.99
N MET A 53 -12.76 -16.62 9.34
CA MET A 53 -11.73 -16.54 8.31
C MET A 53 -10.32 -16.68 8.90
N ALA A 54 -10.05 -16.04 10.04
CA ALA A 54 -8.80 -16.21 10.76
C ALA A 54 -8.54 -17.68 11.13
N THR A 55 -9.54 -18.38 11.69
CA THR A 55 -9.44 -19.78 12.07
C THR A 55 -9.22 -20.70 10.86
N ARG A 56 -9.95 -20.47 9.76
CA ARG A 56 -9.77 -21.25 8.51
C ARG A 56 -8.39 -21.04 7.90
N ALA A 57 -7.91 -19.80 7.83
CA ALA A 57 -6.59 -19.50 7.32
C ALA A 57 -5.50 -20.18 8.17
N HIS A 58 -5.59 -20.06 9.49
CA HIS A 58 -4.65 -20.71 10.41
C HIS A 58 -4.65 -22.22 10.29
N SER A 59 -5.82 -22.89 10.18
CA SER A 59 -5.91 -24.34 10.03
C SER A 59 -5.22 -24.87 8.79
N GLN A 60 -5.01 -24.05 7.77
CA GLN A 60 -4.23 -24.36 6.56
C GLN A 60 -2.73 -24.08 6.73
N GLY A 61 -2.26 -23.61 7.90
CA GLY A 61 -0.88 -23.16 8.09
C GLY A 61 -0.59 -21.79 7.46
N ARG A 62 -1.61 -21.03 7.10
CA ARG A 62 -1.50 -19.70 6.51
C ARG A 62 -1.29 -18.66 7.59
N GLU A 63 -0.46 -17.67 7.34
CA GLU A 63 -0.23 -16.57 8.26
C GLU A 63 -1.42 -15.61 8.27
N VAL A 64 -1.82 -15.21 9.49
CA VAL A 64 -2.94 -14.31 9.75
C VAL A 64 -2.42 -13.02 10.35
N LEU A 65 -2.88 -11.88 9.84
CA LEU A 65 -2.65 -10.56 10.39
C LEU A 65 -3.97 -9.92 10.82
N ILE A 66 -3.90 -8.98 11.75
CA ILE A 66 -4.98 -8.06 12.07
C ILE A 66 -4.92 -6.89 11.09
N HIS A 67 -5.96 -6.70 10.29
CA HIS A 67 -6.10 -5.50 9.44
C HIS A 67 -6.77 -4.39 10.22
N MET A 68 -5.95 -3.56 10.88
CA MET A 68 -6.43 -2.61 11.89
C MET A 68 -6.93 -1.32 11.28
N PRO A 69 -8.21 -0.93 11.46
CA PRO A 69 -8.70 0.37 11.03
C PRO A 69 -7.95 1.51 11.71
N MET A 70 -7.40 2.41 10.90
CA MET A 70 -6.63 3.57 11.34
C MET A 70 -7.06 4.83 10.59
N ALA A 71 -7.10 5.96 11.28
CA ALA A 71 -7.62 7.22 10.74
C ALA A 71 -6.83 7.69 9.50
N PRO A 72 -7.52 7.94 8.37
CA PRO A 72 -6.94 8.56 7.19
C PRO A 72 -6.90 10.09 7.33
N LEU A 73 -6.14 10.76 6.46
CA LEU A 73 -6.20 12.21 6.28
C LEU A 73 -7.46 12.66 5.53
N SER A 74 -8.07 11.77 4.77
CA SER A 74 -9.31 12.03 4.06
C SER A 74 -10.52 12.03 5.01
N LYS A 75 -11.60 12.73 4.60
CA LYS A 75 -12.87 12.77 5.37
C LYS A 75 -13.79 11.60 4.99
N GLN A 76 -13.28 10.39 5.04
CA GLN A 76 -14.09 9.20 4.78
C GLN A 76 -14.78 8.73 6.09
N PRO A 77 -15.93 8.07 6.00
CA PRO A 77 -16.54 7.41 7.15
C PRO A 77 -15.54 6.43 7.78
N LEU A 78 -15.43 6.47 9.09
CA LEU A 78 -14.53 5.60 9.83
C LEU A 78 -15.25 4.33 10.25
N GLU A 79 -14.54 3.21 10.19
CA GLU A 79 -15.01 1.98 10.81
C GLU A 79 -15.03 2.10 12.35
N ARG A 80 -15.84 1.26 12.98
CA ARG A 80 -15.85 1.16 14.43
C ARG A 80 -14.45 0.78 14.94
N ASP A 81 -14.07 1.35 16.08
CA ASP A 81 -12.78 1.13 16.74
C ASP A 81 -11.56 1.53 15.85
N THR A 82 -11.74 2.51 14.94
CA THR A 82 -10.64 3.08 14.16
C THR A 82 -9.67 3.82 15.08
N LEU A 83 -8.39 3.42 15.05
CA LEU A 83 -7.33 4.08 15.82
C LEU A 83 -7.08 5.51 15.31
N GLN A 84 -7.04 6.47 16.23
CA GLN A 84 -6.82 7.88 15.91
C GLN A 84 -5.62 8.45 16.67
N PRO A 85 -4.85 9.40 16.11
CA PRO A 85 -3.65 9.95 16.77
C PRO A 85 -3.88 10.56 18.14
N ALA A 86 -5.07 11.15 18.36
CA ALA A 86 -5.42 11.83 19.61
C ALA A 86 -5.85 10.89 20.75
N MET A 87 -6.08 9.60 20.47
CA MET A 87 -6.51 8.63 21.48
C MET A 87 -5.45 8.46 22.58
N SER A 88 -5.92 8.17 23.79
CA SER A 88 -5.05 7.80 24.92
C SER A 88 -4.38 6.44 24.69
N SER A 89 -3.33 6.16 25.44
CA SER A 89 -2.68 4.84 25.40
C SER A 89 -3.63 3.72 25.84
N ASP A 90 -4.43 3.96 26.86
CA ASP A 90 -5.39 2.98 27.40
C ASP A 90 -6.48 2.65 26.36
N GLU A 91 -6.95 3.66 25.64
CA GLU A 91 -7.95 3.47 24.59
C GLU A 91 -7.38 2.67 23.42
N ILE A 92 -6.18 2.99 22.95
CA ILE A 92 -5.48 2.23 21.89
C ILE A 92 -5.24 0.78 22.36
N GLN A 93 -4.77 0.57 23.59
CA GLN A 93 -4.57 -0.78 24.13
C GLN A 93 -5.88 -1.57 24.22
N ARG A 94 -6.97 -0.93 24.64
CA ARG A 94 -8.30 -1.55 24.68
C ARG A 94 -8.76 -2.01 23.30
N ILE A 95 -8.62 -1.14 22.30
CA ILE A 95 -9.03 -1.43 20.92
C ILE A 95 -8.17 -2.56 20.34
N ILE A 96 -6.85 -2.51 20.51
CA ILE A 96 -5.93 -3.55 20.01
C ILE A 96 -6.21 -4.89 20.71
N ARG A 97 -6.46 -4.91 22.01
CA ARG A 97 -6.85 -6.12 22.75
C ARG A 97 -8.12 -6.75 22.18
N ASN A 98 -9.13 -5.94 21.88
CA ASN A 98 -10.36 -6.42 21.25
C ASN A 98 -10.08 -6.99 19.84
N ALA A 99 -9.23 -6.33 19.07
CA ALA A 99 -8.84 -6.81 17.75
C ALA A 99 -8.11 -8.16 17.81
N VAL A 100 -7.17 -8.33 18.76
CA VAL A 100 -6.49 -9.61 19.00
C VAL A 100 -7.48 -10.71 19.38
N ASN A 101 -8.47 -10.41 20.21
CA ASN A 101 -9.50 -11.37 20.60
C ASN A 101 -10.41 -11.77 19.42
N ASN A 102 -10.68 -10.85 18.51
CA ASN A 102 -11.57 -11.08 17.37
C ASN A 102 -10.86 -11.79 16.20
N VAL A 103 -9.56 -11.59 16.07
CA VAL A 103 -8.72 -12.22 15.03
C VAL A 103 -7.71 -13.16 15.71
N PRO A 104 -8.16 -14.38 16.12
CA PRO A 104 -7.27 -15.34 16.75
C PRO A 104 -6.15 -15.77 15.81
N TYR A 105 -5.02 -16.23 16.38
CA TYR A 105 -3.83 -16.71 15.68
C TYR A 105 -3.08 -15.64 14.88
N ALA A 106 -3.43 -14.37 15.01
CA ALA A 106 -2.68 -13.31 14.34
C ALA A 106 -1.25 -13.23 14.91
N VAL A 107 -0.28 -13.11 14.02
CA VAL A 107 1.16 -12.95 14.33
C VAL A 107 1.69 -11.57 13.98
N GLY A 108 0.89 -10.75 13.33
CA GLY A 108 1.20 -9.39 12.94
C GLY A 108 -0.05 -8.54 12.80
N MET A 109 0.16 -7.26 12.58
CA MET A 109 -0.87 -6.27 12.30
C MET A 109 -0.44 -5.41 11.12
N ASN A 110 -1.38 -5.01 10.26
CA ASN A 110 -1.17 -3.95 9.28
C ASN A 110 -2.28 -2.91 9.36
N ASN A 111 -2.09 -1.77 8.72
CA ASN A 111 -3.07 -0.69 8.77
C ASN A 111 -4.05 -0.75 7.59
N HIS A 112 -5.35 -0.76 7.92
CA HIS A 112 -6.44 -0.39 7.00
C HIS A 112 -6.53 1.13 6.95
N MET A 113 -6.46 1.73 5.74
CA MET A 113 -6.27 3.18 5.60
C MET A 113 -5.07 3.69 6.41
N GLY A 114 -5.25 4.71 7.25
CA GLY A 114 -4.32 5.07 8.31
C GLY A 114 -3.32 6.16 7.95
N SER A 115 -3.52 6.94 6.89
CA SER A 115 -2.55 7.99 6.50
C SER A 115 -2.36 9.07 7.57
N ALA A 116 -3.39 9.41 8.37
CA ALA A 116 -3.23 10.30 9.52
C ALA A 116 -2.56 9.59 10.70
N MET A 117 -2.98 8.35 11.01
CA MET A 117 -2.44 7.62 12.15
C MET A 117 -0.98 7.26 11.95
N THR A 118 -0.61 6.68 10.80
CA THR A 118 0.76 6.26 10.52
C THR A 118 1.74 7.42 10.36
N SER A 119 1.28 8.63 9.97
CA SER A 119 2.13 9.83 9.95
C SER A 119 2.33 10.48 11.33
N SER A 120 1.57 10.05 12.36
CA SER A 120 1.70 10.56 13.73
C SER A 120 2.69 9.73 14.53
N LEU A 121 3.87 10.28 14.82
CA LEU A 121 4.85 9.60 15.67
C LEU A 121 4.28 9.27 17.05
N PRO A 122 3.64 10.21 17.81
CA PRO A 122 3.08 9.89 19.12
C PRO A 122 1.96 8.84 19.05
N GLY A 123 1.13 8.90 18.00
CA GLY A 123 0.07 7.89 17.77
C GLY A 123 0.66 6.50 17.55
N MET A 124 1.61 6.38 16.64
CA MET A 124 2.25 5.11 16.32
C MET A 124 3.10 4.55 17.48
N GLN A 125 3.72 5.40 18.32
CA GLN A 125 4.42 4.93 19.52
C GLN A 125 3.48 4.18 20.47
N LYS A 126 2.26 4.70 20.69
CA LYS A 126 1.25 4.01 21.51
C LYS A 126 0.81 2.68 20.89
N VAL A 127 0.70 2.63 19.55
CA VAL A 127 0.42 1.38 18.82
C VAL A 127 1.54 0.36 19.02
N MET A 128 2.80 0.76 18.81
CA MET A 128 3.95 -0.14 18.96
C MET A 128 4.07 -0.68 20.40
N GLN A 129 3.86 0.16 21.42
CA GLN A 129 3.82 -0.27 22.82
C GLN A 129 2.72 -1.32 23.07
N ALA A 130 1.53 -1.13 22.48
CA ALA A 130 0.46 -2.11 22.61
C ALA A 130 0.80 -3.43 21.91
N LEU A 131 1.38 -3.39 20.70
CA LEU A 131 1.76 -4.57 19.92
C LEU A 131 2.86 -5.40 20.59
N GLU A 132 3.80 -4.76 21.29
CA GLU A 132 4.87 -5.43 22.01
C GLU A 132 4.31 -6.44 23.04
N SER A 133 3.23 -6.07 23.73
CA SER A 133 2.56 -6.94 24.73
C SER A 133 2.02 -8.25 24.12
N TYR A 134 1.74 -8.26 22.82
CA TYR A 134 1.21 -9.41 22.08
C TYR A 134 2.25 -10.08 21.18
N ARG A 135 3.49 -9.57 21.14
CA ARG A 135 4.58 -10.05 20.27
C ARG A 135 4.19 -10.03 18.78
N LEU A 136 3.37 -9.07 18.38
CA LEU A 136 2.96 -8.88 17.00
C LEU A 136 3.98 -8.01 16.27
N TYR A 137 4.33 -8.38 15.02
CA TYR A 137 5.05 -7.47 14.14
C TYR A 137 4.08 -6.48 13.47
N PHE A 138 4.60 -5.42 12.89
CA PHE A 138 3.82 -4.45 12.12
C PHE A 138 4.22 -4.43 10.65
N LEU A 139 3.26 -4.67 9.76
CA LEU A 139 3.39 -4.48 8.32
C LEU A 139 2.80 -3.12 7.95
N ASP A 140 3.64 -2.16 7.67
CA ASP A 140 3.21 -0.83 7.21
C ASP A 140 2.67 -0.94 5.78
N SER A 141 1.35 -0.74 5.62
CA SER A 141 0.68 -0.74 4.31
C SER A 141 1.08 0.46 3.44
N MET A 142 1.89 1.38 3.98
CA MET A 142 2.45 2.54 3.25
C MET A 142 1.38 3.36 2.53
N THR A 143 0.29 3.69 3.23
CA THR A 143 -0.79 4.55 2.72
C THR A 143 -0.39 6.03 2.68
N ILE A 144 0.78 6.35 3.24
CA ILE A 144 1.42 7.66 3.17
C ILE A 144 2.95 7.51 3.15
N GLY A 145 3.63 8.36 2.39
CA GLY A 145 5.09 8.27 2.21
C GLY A 145 5.91 8.64 3.45
N ASN A 146 5.37 9.48 4.36
CA ASN A 146 6.05 9.91 5.58
C ASN A 146 5.62 9.11 6.83
N SER A 147 5.26 7.84 6.67
CA SER A 147 4.91 6.97 7.79
C SER A 147 6.00 6.97 8.87
N GLN A 148 5.57 7.04 10.12
CA GLN A 148 6.41 7.02 11.31
C GLN A 148 6.52 5.63 11.95
N ALA A 149 5.92 4.60 11.35
CA ALA A 149 5.85 3.25 11.95
C ALA A 149 7.23 2.71 12.33
N LEU A 150 8.22 2.78 11.42
CA LEU A 150 9.58 2.32 11.70
C LEU A 150 10.26 3.14 12.81
N ARG A 151 10.05 4.46 12.84
CA ARG A 151 10.61 5.32 13.89
C ARG A 151 9.94 5.05 15.24
N ALA A 152 8.63 4.83 15.22
CA ALA A 152 7.84 4.57 16.42
C ALA A 152 8.17 3.21 17.08
N SER A 153 8.67 2.24 16.33
CA SER A 153 9.07 0.93 16.86
C SER A 153 10.44 0.95 17.55
N GLN A 154 11.22 2.03 17.43
CA GLN A 154 12.50 2.15 18.12
C GLN A 154 12.32 2.10 19.63
N GLY A 155 13.09 1.23 20.31
CA GLY A 155 12.97 1.01 21.74
C GLY A 155 11.90 -0.01 22.15
N THR A 156 11.14 -0.57 21.19
CA THR A 156 10.24 -1.71 21.41
C THR A 156 10.80 -2.97 20.73
N GLY A 157 10.26 -4.14 21.08
CA GLY A 157 10.57 -5.41 20.41
C GLY A 157 9.84 -5.61 19.08
N VAL A 158 9.00 -4.65 18.65
CA VAL A 158 8.17 -4.77 17.45
C VAL A 158 8.99 -4.61 16.18
N LYS A 159 9.00 -5.65 15.35
CA LYS A 159 9.59 -5.58 14.00
C LYS A 159 8.64 -4.89 13.05
N VAL A 160 9.17 -4.03 12.17
CA VAL A 160 8.39 -3.30 11.16
C VAL A 160 8.91 -3.65 9.78
N ILE A 161 8.00 -4.11 8.91
CA ILE A 161 8.25 -4.32 7.47
C ILE A 161 7.29 -3.46 6.67
N LYS A 162 7.58 -3.25 5.39
CA LYS A 162 6.84 -2.29 4.56
C LYS A 162 6.37 -2.92 3.26
N ARG A 163 5.13 -2.60 2.85
CA ARG A 163 4.63 -2.88 1.52
C ARG A 163 5.48 -2.16 0.45
N LYS A 164 5.69 -2.82 -0.67
CA LYS A 164 6.35 -2.25 -1.85
C LYS A 164 5.38 -2.02 -3.02
N VAL A 165 4.32 -2.83 -3.14
CA VAL A 165 3.35 -2.75 -4.24
C VAL A 165 1.93 -2.91 -3.71
N PHE A 166 0.98 -2.03 -4.12
CA PHE A 166 -0.43 -2.37 -4.16
C PHE A 166 -0.73 -3.07 -5.47
N LEU A 167 -1.45 -4.19 -5.41
CA LEU A 167 -1.80 -4.96 -6.59
C LEU A 167 -2.98 -4.35 -7.34
N ASP A 168 -3.91 -3.74 -6.62
CA ASP A 168 -5.27 -3.43 -7.07
C ASP A 168 -5.76 -2.04 -6.64
N ASP A 169 -4.88 -1.03 -6.69
CA ASP A 169 -5.28 0.39 -6.59
C ASP A 169 -6.39 0.72 -7.60
N THR A 170 -6.36 0.07 -8.76
CA THR A 170 -7.46 -0.02 -9.71
C THR A 170 -7.93 -1.47 -9.81
N GLN A 171 -9.24 -1.69 -9.95
CA GLN A 171 -9.81 -3.04 -10.08
C GLN A 171 -9.75 -3.58 -11.50
N ASN A 172 -8.93 -2.99 -12.36
CA ASN A 172 -8.70 -3.46 -13.72
C ASN A 172 -7.69 -4.61 -13.74
N GLU A 173 -8.03 -5.73 -14.36
CA GLU A 173 -7.15 -6.91 -14.40
C GLU A 173 -5.81 -6.66 -15.10
N ALA A 174 -5.77 -5.81 -16.14
CA ALA A 174 -4.52 -5.50 -16.82
C ALA A 174 -3.57 -4.73 -15.88
N ASP A 175 -4.08 -3.77 -15.13
CA ASP A 175 -3.30 -3.02 -14.15
C ASP A 175 -2.81 -3.93 -13.02
N ILE A 176 -3.66 -4.82 -12.52
CA ILE A 176 -3.28 -5.79 -11.48
C ILE A 176 -2.14 -6.69 -11.97
N ARG A 177 -2.19 -7.17 -13.25
CA ARG A 177 -1.09 -7.94 -13.86
C ARG A 177 0.21 -7.13 -13.91
N VAL A 178 0.13 -5.86 -14.27
CA VAL A 178 1.29 -4.95 -14.28
C VAL A 178 1.89 -4.83 -12.88
N GLN A 179 1.05 -4.62 -11.85
CA GLN A 179 1.51 -4.50 -10.47
C GLN A 179 2.07 -5.83 -9.93
N PHE A 180 1.48 -6.97 -10.28
CA PHE A 180 2.03 -8.28 -9.93
C PHE A 180 3.44 -8.46 -10.53
N ASN A 181 3.60 -8.19 -11.81
CA ASN A 181 4.91 -8.26 -12.48
C ASN A 181 5.92 -7.28 -11.86
N ARG A 182 5.47 -6.10 -11.47
CA ARG A 182 6.31 -5.12 -10.74
C ARG A 182 6.78 -5.69 -9.40
N ALA A 183 5.90 -6.36 -8.65
CA ALA A 183 6.28 -7.01 -7.38
C ALA A 183 7.33 -8.10 -7.60
N VAL A 184 7.16 -8.94 -8.63
CA VAL A 184 8.14 -9.95 -9.06
C VAL A 184 9.50 -9.32 -9.38
N GLN A 185 9.52 -8.25 -10.18
CA GLN A 185 10.76 -7.55 -10.53
C GLN A 185 11.44 -6.90 -9.32
N LEU A 186 10.67 -6.39 -8.37
CA LEU A 186 11.21 -5.86 -7.12
C LEU A 186 11.81 -6.95 -6.25
N ALA A 187 11.16 -8.12 -6.15
CA ALA A 187 11.69 -9.27 -5.43
C ALA A 187 13.05 -9.71 -6.01
N ARG A 188 13.16 -9.82 -7.35
CA ARG A 188 14.43 -10.12 -8.03
C ARG A 188 15.53 -9.12 -7.73
N ARG A 189 15.20 -7.83 -7.89
CA ARG A 189 16.20 -6.76 -7.79
C ARG A 189 16.67 -6.49 -6.37
N ASN A 190 15.76 -6.59 -5.39
CA ASN A 190 16.01 -6.20 -4.01
C ASN A 190 16.16 -7.39 -3.06
N GLY A 191 16.09 -8.63 -3.59
CA GLY A 191 16.07 -9.86 -2.79
C GLY A 191 14.69 -10.18 -2.21
N SER A 192 13.86 -9.17 -1.92
CA SER A 192 12.49 -9.37 -1.41
C SER A 192 11.54 -8.24 -1.80
N ALA A 193 10.24 -8.55 -1.85
CA ALA A 193 9.17 -7.59 -1.99
C ALA A 193 7.90 -8.06 -1.28
N ILE A 194 7.13 -7.13 -0.71
CA ILE A 194 5.80 -7.36 -0.15
C ILE A 194 4.77 -6.65 -1.03
N ALA A 195 3.80 -7.40 -1.53
CA ALA A 195 2.66 -6.91 -2.26
C ALA A 195 1.38 -7.07 -1.43
N ILE A 196 0.50 -6.08 -1.46
CA ILE A 196 -0.82 -6.11 -0.83
C ILE A 196 -1.89 -6.00 -1.91
N GLY A 197 -2.93 -6.79 -1.79
CA GLY A 197 -4.16 -6.69 -2.59
C GLY A 197 -5.38 -6.97 -1.72
N HIS A 198 -6.57 -6.90 -2.32
CA HIS A 198 -7.85 -7.08 -1.65
C HIS A 198 -8.65 -8.21 -2.29
N PRO A 199 -9.65 -8.81 -1.63
CA PRO A 199 -10.44 -9.91 -2.18
C PRO A 199 -11.48 -9.40 -3.18
N HIS A 200 -11.04 -8.60 -4.18
CA HIS A 200 -11.86 -8.23 -5.32
C HIS A 200 -11.90 -9.36 -6.35
N PRO A 201 -13.03 -9.58 -7.03
CA PRO A 201 -13.12 -10.64 -8.05
C PRO A 201 -12.03 -10.55 -9.12
N SER A 202 -11.62 -9.35 -9.53
CA SER A 202 -10.52 -9.13 -10.49
C SER A 202 -9.16 -9.53 -9.93
N THR A 203 -8.87 -9.17 -8.67
CA THR A 203 -7.62 -9.54 -7.99
C THR A 203 -7.51 -11.05 -7.84
N VAL A 204 -8.59 -11.69 -7.38
CA VAL A 204 -8.65 -13.14 -7.22
C VAL A 204 -8.39 -13.84 -8.56
N ARG A 205 -9.08 -13.44 -9.64
CA ARG A 205 -8.87 -14.04 -10.98
C ARG A 205 -7.43 -13.87 -11.48
N VAL A 206 -6.87 -12.67 -11.34
CA VAL A 206 -5.48 -12.43 -11.77
C VAL A 206 -4.50 -13.26 -10.97
N LEU A 207 -4.64 -13.32 -9.65
CA LEU A 207 -3.75 -14.15 -8.82
C LEU A 207 -3.85 -15.63 -9.16
N GLN A 208 -5.06 -16.17 -9.36
CA GLN A 208 -5.25 -17.56 -9.78
C GLN A 208 -4.55 -17.88 -11.12
N GLN A 209 -4.46 -16.92 -12.03
CA GLN A 209 -3.79 -17.09 -13.33
C GLN A 209 -2.28 -16.87 -13.23
N MET A 210 -1.82 -15.93 -12.43
CA MET A 210 -0.42 -15.52 -12.38
C MET A 210 0.44 -16.39 -11.42
N LEU A 211 -0.14 -16.87 -10.32
CA LEU A 211 0.60 -17.64 -9.32
C LEU A 211 1.17 -18.97 -9.89
N PRO A 212 0.43 -19.75 -10.71
CA PRO A 212 0.99 -20.97 -11.31
C PRO A 212 2.13 -20.70 -12.30
N THR A 213 2.23 -19.47 -12.82
CA THR A 213 3.27 -19.08 -13.79
C THR A 213 4.40 -18.26 -13.14
N LEU A 214 4.47 -18.27 -11.81
CA LEU A 214 5.52 -17.57 -11.09
C LEU A 214 6.90 -18.11 -11.52
N PRO A 215 7.86 -17.23 -11.88
CA PRO A 215 9.17 -17.67 -12.32
C PRO A 215 9.91 -18.49 -11.27
N ALA A 216 10.69 -19.48 -11.70
CA ALA A 216 11.41 -20.40 -10.82
C ALA A 216 12.45 -19.73 -9.91
N ASP A 217 12.90 -18.52 -10.26
CA ASP A 217 13.81 -17.69 -9.47
C ASP A 217 13.08 -16.83 -8.41
N ILE A 218 11.76 -17.02 -8.23
CA ILE A 218 10.96 -16.35 -7.21
C ILE A 218 10.32 -17.37 -6.28
N THR A 219 10.52 -17.18 -4.99
CA THR A 219 9.89 -18.00 -3.94
C THR A 219 8.80 -17.18 -3.24
N LEU A 220 7.59 -17.75 -3.15
CA LEU A 220 6.54 -17.20 -2.29
C LEU A 220 6.88 -17.48 -0.83
N VAL A 221 6.83 -16.43 -0.01
CA VAL A 221 7.14 -16.47 1.42
C VAL A 221 6.08 -15.69 2.22
N ARG A 222 5.97 -16.00 3.50
CA ARG A 222 5.10 -15.22 4.40
C ARG A 222 5.77 -13.90 4.76
N PRO A 223 5.02 -12.85 5.16
CA PRO A 223 5.61 -11.60 5.64
C PRO A 223 6.59 -11.81 6.80
N SER A 224 6.28 -12.72 7.73
CA SER A 224 7.15 -13.03 8.87
C SER A 224 8.53 -13.57 8.47
N ASP A 225 8.64 -14.25 7.33
CA ASP A 225 9.90 -14.75 6.80
C ASP A 225 10.85 -13.60 6.35
N LEU A 226 10.32 -12.37 6.25
CA LEU A 226 11.05 -11.17 5.84
C LEU A 226 11.43 -10.23 6.99
N LEU A 227 11.10 -10.56 8.24
CA LEU A 227 11.32 -9.69 9.40
C LEU A 227 12.80 -9.39 9.70
N ASN A 228 13.70 -10.27 9.27
CA ASN A 228 15.14 -10.13 9.46
C ASN A 228 15.89 -9.80 8.16
N GLU A 229 15.16 -9.61 7.05
CA GLU A 229 15.77 -9.20 5.79
C GLU A 229 16.10 -7.69 5.80
N PRO A 230 17.17 -7.28 5.13
CA PRO A 230 17.48 -5.87 4.96
C PRO A 230 16.32 -5.13 4.30
N GLN A 231 15.73 -4.15 4.96
CA GLN A 231 14.70 -3.31 4.36
C GLN A 231 15.36 -2.27 3.46
N VAL A 232 15.44 -2.55 2.17
CA VAL A 232 15.94 -1.58 1.18
C VAL A 232 14.94 -0.41 1.10
N ASP A 233 15.37 0.76 1.57
CA ASP A 233 14.57 1.97 1.48
C ASP A 233 14.63 2.53 0.05
N THR A 234 13.66 2.12 -0.78
CA THR A 234 13.55 2.60 -2.17
C THR A 234 12.97 4.01 -2.28
N SER A 235 12.64 4.65 -1.16
CA SER A 235 12.16 6.04 -1.13
C SER A 235 13.30 7.07 -1.21
N ARG A 236 14.56 6.65 -1.14
CA ARG A 236 15.71 7.49 -1.49
C ARG A 236 16.19 7.13 -2.90
N PRO A 237 16.05 8.01 -3.90
CA PRO A 237 16.81 7.88 -5.13
C PRO A 237 18.30 8.03 -4.76
N GLY A 238 19.08 6.94 -4.80
CA GLY A 238 20.52 7.02 -4.80
C GLY A 238 21.29 6.62 -3.54
N SER A 239 20.98 5.48 -2.88
CA SER A 239 21.90 4.93 -1.87
C SER A 239 22.48 3.55 -2.23
N ALA A 240 22.87 3.38 -3.49
CA ALA A 240 23.77 2.33 -3.91
C ALA A 240 24.75 2.94 -4.92
N GLN A 241 25.59 3.83 -4.44
CA GLN A 241 26.80 4.19 -5.20
C GLN A 241 28.00 3.49 -4.56
N PRO A 242 28.82 2.77 -5.35
CA PRO A 242 30.21 2.52 -4.99
C PRO A 242 30.89 3.87 -4.79
N PRO A 243 32.04 3.96 -4.09
CA PRO A 243 32.68 5.24 -3.81
C PRO A 243 32.94 5.96 -5.12
N VAL A 244 32.07 6.89 -5.45
CA VAL A 244 32.20 7.73 -6.62
C VAL A 244 33.18 8.82 -6.24
N THR A 245 34.33 8.82 -6.89
CA THR A 245 35.07 10.06 -7.09
C THR A 245 34.07 11.13 -7.48
N GLN A 246 33.96 12.18 -6.66
CA GLN A 246 32.99 13.26 -6.82
C GLN A 246 32.91 13.71 -8.30
N PRO A 247 31.73 13.66 -8.94
CA PRO A 247 31.61 14.26 -10.25
C PRO A 247 31.89 15.76 -10.09
N ARG A 248 32.84 16.27 -10.82
CA ARG A 248 33.10 17.70 -10.90
C ARG A 248 31.77 18.37 -11.25
N ASN A 249 31.31 19.27 -10.38
CA ASN A 249 30.15 20.09 -10.64
C ASN A 249 30.37 20.80 -11.99
N PRO A 250 29.59 20.51 -13.05
CA PRO A 250 29.77 21.13 -14.36
C PRO A 250 29.58 22.64 -14.34
N PHE A 251 29.07 23.19 -13.22
CA PHE A 251 28.89 24.64 -13.01
C PHE A 251 29.89 25.24 -12.04
N SER A 252 30.94 24.52 -11.62
CA SER A 252 31.95 24.99 -10.66
C SER A 252 32.85 26.11 -11.19
N GLY A 253 32.58 26.70 -12.33
CA GLY A 253 33.29 27.85 -12.91
C GLY A 253 32.38 29.04 -13.22
N VAL A 254 31.07 28.93 -13.03
CA VAL A 254 30.10 29.96 -13.41
C VAL A 254 29.95 30.96 -12.26
N LYS A 255 30.83 31.94 -12.20
CA LYS A 255 30.65 33.13 -11.37
C LYS A 255 29.74 34.09 -12.13
N ASN A 256 28.54 34.37 -11.57
CA ASN A 256 27.59 35.38 -12.05
C ASN A 256 26.78 35.03 -13.33
N CYS A 257 25.82 34.08 -13.26
CA CYS A 257 24.70 34.07 -14.18
C CYS A 257 23.70 35.20 -13.80
N LYS A 258 23.89 36.40 -14.36
CA LYS A 258 22.80 37.38 -14.42
C LYS A 258 21.90 37.03 -15.60
N PRO A 259 20.55 36.98 -15.43
CA PRO A 259 19.65 36.77 -16.56
C PRO A 259 19.88 37.87 -17.60
N LYS A 260 20.03 37.47 -18.86
CA LYS A 260 20.30 38.41 -19.96
C LYS A 260 19.16 39.39 -20.26
N ARG A 261 17.99 39.20 -19.68
CA ARG A 261 16.84 40.13 -19.73
C ARG A 261 16.11 40.11 -18.39
N PRO A 262 15.58 41.23 -17.90
CA PRO A 262 14.66 41.25 -16.77
C PRO A 262 13.44 40.38 -17.15
N LEU A 263 13.01 39.52 -16.22
CA LEU A 263 11.73 38.81 -16.38
C LEU A 263 10.63 39.89 -16.40
N GLU A 264 9.84 39.97 -17.46
CA GLU A 264 8.66 40.82 -17.51
C GLU A 264 7.68 40.38 -16.41
N PRO A 265 7.12 41.34 -15.66
CA PRO A 265 6.14 41.01 -14.63
C PRO A 265 4.92 40.36 -15.27
N VAL A 266 4.61 39.12 -14.82
CA VAL A 266 3.42 38.40 -15.26
C VAL A 266 2.21 39.06 -14.64
N HIS A 267 1.37 39.75 -15.45
CA HIS A 267 0.13 40.35 -14.97
C HIS A 267 -0.81 39.31 -14.33
N ALA A 268 -1.43 39.65 -13.20
CA ALA A 268 -2.37 38.78 -12.46
C ALA A 268 -3.52 38.27 -13.33
N THR A 269 -3.89 38.96 -14.39
CA THR A 269 -4.90 38.54 -15.38
C THR A 269 -4.53 37.22 -16.07
N ARG A 270 -3.24 36.91 -16.25
CA ARG A 270 -2.78 35.66 -16.89
C ARG A 270 -3.06 34.43 -16.00
N PHE A 271 -3.05 34.60 -14.67
CA PHE A 271 -3.42 33.56 -13.73
C PHE A 271 -4.90 33.17 -13.86
N PHE A 272 -5.79 34.14 -14.00
CA PHE A 272 -7.22 33.89 -14.20
C PHE A 272 -7.53 33.26 -15.57
N THR A 273 -6.77 33.61 -16.62
CA THR A 273 -6.94 33.02 -17.95
C THR A 273 -6.57 31.54 -17.92
N VAL A 274 -5.43 31.18 -17.32
CA VAL A 274 -4.98 29.78 -17.20
C VAL A 274 -5.96 28.93 -16.37
N ILE A 275 -6.50 29.48 -15.28
CA ILE A 275 -7.50 28.78 -14.46
C ILE A 275 -8.81 28.60 -15.24
N SER A 276 -9.30 29.64 -15.93
CA SER A 276 -10.54 29.54 -16.71
C SER A 276 -10.42 28.54 -17.85
N GLU A 277 -9.29 28.49 -18.56
CA GLU A 277 -9.01 27.48 -19.60
C GLU A 277 -8.91 26.07 -19.00
N SER A 278 -8.25 25.92 -17.87
CA SER A 278 -8.10 24.63 -17.20
C SER A 278 -9.44 24.07 -16.70
N VAL A 279 -10.32 24.94 -16.19
CA VAL A 279 -11.68 24.57 -15.73
C VAL A 279 -12.56 24.25 -16.92
N SER A 280 -12.54 25.04 -17.99
CA SER A 280 -13.37 24.81 -19.18
C SER A 280 -12.99 23.53 -19.95
N GLN A 281 -11.74 23.10 -19.86
CA GLN A 281 -11.25 21.86 -20.49
C GLN A 281 -11.38 20.63 -19.57
N SER A 282 -11.85 20.80 -18.33
CA SER A 282 -12.04 19.66 -17.43
C SER A 282 -13.18 18.74 -17.95
N THR A 283 -12.94 17.44 -17.87
CA THR A 283 -13.89 16.38 -18.34
C THR A 283 -15.28 16.53 -17.71
N LEU A 284 -15.36 17.03 -16.48
CA LEU A 284 -16.61 17.31 -15.77
C LEU A 284 -17.41 18.45 -16.41
N VAL A 285 -16.74 19.57 -16.71
CA VAL A 285 -17.43 20.71 -17.34
C VAL A 285 -17.89 20.38 -18.75
N GLN A 286 -17.07 19.66 -19.53
CA GLN A 286 -17.46 19.18 -20.85
C GLN A 286 -18.64 18.20 -20.80
N TYR A 287 -18.68 17.31 -19.79
CA TYR A 287 -19.80 16.40 -19.57
C TYR A 287 -21.10 17.17 -19.29
N PHE A 288 -21.09 18.16 -18.40
CA PHE A 288 -22.26 18.99 -18.11
C PHE A 288 -22.71 19.86 -19.29
N GLN A 289 -21.79 20.41 -20.05
CA GLN A 289 -22.11 21.18 -21.26
C GLN A 289 -22.79 20.30 -22.33
N HIS A 290 -22.32 19.06 -22.48
CA HIS A 290 -22.91 18.11 -23.41
C HIS A 290 -24.31 17.67 -22.98
N GLN A 291 -24.55 17.49 -21.69
CA GLN A 291 -25.90 17.18 -21.14
C GLN A 291 -26.86 18.35 -21.32
N TRP A 292 -26.41 19.58 -21.11
CA TRP A 292 -27.26 20.77 -21.24
C TRP A 292 -27.70 21.02 -22.70
N GLN A 293 -26.81 20.80 -23.65
CA GLN A 293 -27.14 20.92 -25.08
C GLN A 293 -28.11 19.84 -25.55
N GLY A 294 -28.19 18.72 -24.85
CA GLY A 294 -29.19 17.64 -25.13
C GLY A 294 -30.59 17.94 -24.62
N TRP A 295 -30.74 18.81 -23.61
CA TRP A 295 -32.04 19.14 -23.02
C TRP A 295 -32.84 20.17 -23.85
N GLY A 296 -32.17 21.01 -24.65
CA GLY A 296 -32.80 22.04 -25.47
C GLY A 296 -33.48 21.54 -26.75
N LYS A 297 -33.44 20.23 -27.05
CA LYS A 297 -33.98 19.65 -28.33
C LYS A 297 -35.19 18.72 -28.20
N LYS A 298 -35.84 18.66 -27.04
CA LYS A 298 -37.09 17.90 -26.95
C LYS A 298 -38.28 18.85 -27.19
N PRO A 299 -39.09 18.67 -28.28
CA PRO A 299 -40.32 19.42 -28.46
C PRO A 299 -41.33 19.00 -27.39
N PHE A 300 -42.03 20.00 -26.80
CA PHE A 300 -43.16 19.76 -25.92
C PHE A 300 -44.21 18.96 -26.63
N PRO A 301 -44.86 17.94 -26.03
CA PRO A 301 -46.00 17.29 -26.60
C PRO A 301 -47.16 18.31 -26.68
N ALA A 302 -47.70 18.46 -27.86
CA ALA A 302 -48.90 19.27 -28.08
C ALA A 302 -50.05 18.67 -27.27
N THR A 303 -50.68 19.46 -26.42
CA THR A 303 -51.97 19.16 -25.82
C THR A 303 -53.00 19.25 -26.95
N GLY A 304 -53.52 18.09 -27.35
CA GLY A 304 -54.70 18.00 -28.24
C GLY A 304 -55.95 17.78 -27.38
N ASP A 305 -56.97 18.43 -27.80
CA ASP A 305 -58.37 18.46 -27.30
C ASP A 305 -58.96 17.10 -26.94
#